data_24b1ccbf13a791656261b74df840d442
#
_entry.id   24b1ccbf13a791656261b74df840d442
#
_cell.length_a   1.000
_cell.length_b   1.000
_cell.length_c   1.000
_cell.angle_alpha   90.00
_cell.angle_beta   90.00
_cell.angle_gamma   90.00
#
_symmetry.space_group_name_H-M   'P 1'
#
loop_
_entity.id
_entity.type
_entity.pdbx_description
1 polymer ?
#
loop_
_entity_poly.entity_id
_entity_poly.type
_entity_poly.pdbx_seq_one_letter_code
_entity_poly.pdbx_strand_id
1 'polypeptide(L)'
;MTVTGGSSSLVVPMVMWGRHPPVHCISAIYLLRDQKTLVSGSTDGQVFLWEVDATSDKWEMTPRHVLVGHTAPIKCIAKASGGADAHHIVTSSENGEMFCWDTEDGRCIENKKLPGLIHTHIQAYRSPDTQGSGTNSGNTGPSGVKLFCCGFYEEIIAMDPFSLTVIFQLSSRINPDWVASFHVLRPRNRQDDVVLGKSYFLFSYFFRYFILY
;
A
#
# COMPACT_ATOMS: atom_id res chain seq x y z
N MET A 1 46.88 4.45 19.68
CA MET A 1 45.47 4.23 20.00
C MET A 1 44.68 5.35 19.36
N THR A 2 44.10 5.09 18.21
CA THR A 2 43.24 6.03 17.49
C THR A 2 41.80 5.67 17.79
N VAL A 3 41.10 6.52 18.55
CA VAL A 3 39.68 6.41 18.82
C VAL A 3 38.93 6.98 17.62
N THR A 4 38.40 6.11 16.78
CA THR A 4 37.44 6.50 15.75
C THR A 4 36.09 6.70 16.41
N GLY A 5 35.78 7.97 16.73
CA GLY A 5 34.46 8.38 17.19
C GLY A 5 33.47 8.29 16.02
N GLY A 6 32.61 7.26 16.02
CA GLY A 6 31.46 7.24 15.17
C GLY A 6 30.49 8.34 15.61
N SER A 7 30.29 9.37 14.78
CA SER A 7 29.24 10.35 15.02
C SER A 7 27.88 9.69 14.75
N SER A 8 27.20 9.30 15.83
CA SER A 8 25.78 9.01 15.73
C SER A 8 25.05 10.33 15.49
N SER A 9 24.62 10.58 14.26
CA SER A 9 23.73 11.70 13.98
C SER A 9 22.39 11.40 14.61
N LEU A 10 22.09 12.02 15.74
CA LEU A 10 20.77 12.00 16.33
C LEU A 10 19.87 12.87 15.46
N VAL A 11 19.04 12.27 14.66
CA VAL A 11 17.96 12.96 13.93
C VAL A 11 16.78 13.11 14.88
N VAL A 12 16.59 14.31 15.40
CA VAL A 12 15.40 14.66 16.17
C VAL A 12 14.36 15.21 15.17
N PRO A 13 13.27 14.52 14.91
CA PRO A 13 12.20 15.09 14.09
C PRO A 13 11.57 16.24 14.84
N MET A 14 11.70 17.45 14.31
CA MET A 14 11.06 18.63 14.84
C MET A 14 9.89 18.99 13.96
N VAL A 15 8.67 18.85 14.48
CA VAL A 15 7.47 19.35 13.82
C VAL A 15 7.24 20.78 14.31
N MET A 16 7.46 21.75 13.43
CA MET A 16 7.20 23.15 13.73
C MET A 16 5.84 23.56 13.16
N TRP A 17 4.92 23.92 14.03
CA TRP A 17 3.65 24.47 13.65
C TRP A 17 3.76 26.00 13.58
N GLY A 18 3.19 26.59 12.54
CA GLY A 18 2.98 28.03 12.47
C GLY A 18 1.81 28.50 13.35
N ARG A 19 1.29 29.70 13.11
CA ARG A 19 0.13 30.25 13.85
C ARG A 19 -1.15 29.41 13.70
N HIS A 20 -1.24 28.61 12.67
CA HIS A 20 -2.37 27.73 12.41
C HIS A 20 -1.82 26.30 12.29
N PRO A 21 -2.17 25.40 13.21
CA PRO A 21 -1.84 23.99 13.05
C PRO A 21 -2.50 23.47 11.76
N PRO A 22 -1.85 22.54 11.04
CA PRO A 22 -2.47 21.91 9.88
C PRO A 22 -3.77 21.22 10.30
N VAL A 23 -4.79 21.41 9.50
CA VAL A 23 -6.08 20.73 9.69
C VAL A 23 -5.94 19.34 9.11
N HIS A 24 -5.65 18.35 9.95
CA HIS A 24 -5.59 16.96 9.54
C HIS A 24 -7.01 16.45 9.28
N CYS A 25 -7.36 16.33 8.02
CA CYS A 25 -8.55 15.60 7.62
C CYS A 25 -8.14 14.19 7.18
N ILE A 26 -8.56 13.18 7.91
CA ILE A 26 -8.24 11.78 7.59
C ILE A 26 -8.94 11.42 6.27
N SER A 27 -8.15 10.97 5.30
CA SER A 27 -8.60 10.56 3.97
C SER A 27 -8.53 9.04 3.76
N ALA A 28 -7.66 8.36 4.49
CA ALA A 28 -7.49 6.91 4.42
C ALA A 28 -7.08 6.34 5.77
N ILE A 29 -7.54 5.13 6.07
CA ILE A 29 -7.16 4.38 7.26
C ILE A 29 -6.87 2.93 6.90
N TYR A 30 -5.93 2.31 7.62
CA TYR A 30 -5.60 0.91 7.48
C TYR A 30 -5.19 0.32 8.82
N LEU A 31 -5.83 -0.76 9.25
CA LEU A 31 -5.45 -1.50 10.46
C LEU A 31 -4.55 -2.67 10.05
N LEU A 32 -3.35 -2.73 10.60
CA LEU A 32 -2.44 -3.84 10.37
C LEU A 32 -2.98 -5.15 10.99
N ARG A 33 -2.51 -6.28 10.49
CA ARG A 33 -2.99 -7.60 10.96
C ARG A 33 -2.61 -7.93 12.41
N ASP A 34 -1.64 -7.23 12.97
CA ASP A 34 -1.29 -7.30 14.39
C ASP A 34 -2.41 -6.80 15.31
N GLN A 35 -3.41 -6.08 14.71
CA GLN A 35 -4.53 -5.42 15.40
C GLN A 35 -4.08 -4.39 16.46
N LYS A 36 -2.81 -4.00 16.42
CA LYS A 36 -2.21 -3.04 17.34
C LYS A 36 -1.72 -1.78 16.63
N THR A 37 -1.47 -1.85 15.34
CA THR A 37 -0.98 -0.71 14.58
C THR A 37 -2.06 -0.22 13.61
N LEU A 38 -2.56 0.99 13.84
CA LEU A 38 -3.43 1.72 12.93
C LEU A 38 -2.61 2.72 12.13
N VAL A 39 -2.87 2.78 10.83
CA VAL A 39 -2.26 3.76 9.93
C VAL A 39 -3.34 4.70 9.45
N SER A 40 -3.11 6.01 9.56
CA SER A 40 -3.99 7.04 9.01
C SER A 40 -3.24 7.92 8.03
N GLY A 41 -3.83 8.16 6.87
CA GLY A 41 -3.38 9.12 5.87
C GLY A 41 -4.30 10.33 5.87
N SER A 42 -3.77 11.51 5.62
CA SER A 42 -4.51 12.75 5.67
C SER A 42 -4.47 13.52 4.35
N THR A 43 -5.33 14.51 4.25
CA THR A 43 -5.43 15.39 3.06
C THR A 43 -4.24 16.34 2.91
N ASP A 44 -3.41 16.50 3.91
CA ASP A 44 -2.17 17.27 3.88
C ASP A 44 -0.93 16.42 3.48
N GLY A 45 -1.14 15.15 3.13
CA GLY A 45 -0.07 14.23 2.70
C GLY A 45 0.70 13.56 3.84
N GLN A 46 0.34 13.79 5.09
CA GLN A 46 0.99 13.12 6.21
C GLN A 46 0.37 11.75 6.48
N VAL A 47 1.19 10.81 6.89
CA VAL A 47 0.76 9.47 7.31
C VAL A 47 1.20 9.25 8.75
N PHE A 48 0.27 8.83 9.61
CA PHE A 48 0.54 8.57 11.02
C PHE A 48 0.43 7.07 11.31
N LEU A 49 1.37 6.59 12.10
CA LEU A 49 1.30 5.26 12.72
C LEU A 49 0.87 5.44 14.17
N TRP A 50 -0.20 4.77 14.55
CA TRP A 50 -0.75 4.78 15.90
C TRP A 50 -0.61 3.41 16.52
N GLU A 51 -0.20 3.35 17.76
CA GLU A 51 -0.33 2.17 18.58
C GLU A 51 -1.69 2.15 19.24
N VAL A 52 -2.40 1.04 19.06
CA VAL A 52 -3.75 0.82 19.61
C VAL A 52 -3.64 -0.16 20.77
N ASP A 53 -3.97 0.31 21.95
CA ASP A 53 -4.11 -0.55 23.14
C ASP A 53 -5.58 -0.90 23.35
N ALA A 54 -5.88 -2.19 23.27
CA ALA A 54 -7.21 -2.77 23.47
C ALA A 54 -7.33 -3.55 24.78
N THR A 55 -6.35 -3.46 25.68
CA THR A 55 -6.29 -4.26 26.92
C THR A 55 -7.11 -3.67 28.06
N SER A 56 -7.50 -2.41 27.95
CA SER A 56 -8.36 -1.72 28.91
C SER A 56 -9.79 -1.61 28.39
N ASP A 57 -10.77 -1.40 29.27
CA ASP A 57 -12.16 -1.07 28.90
C ASP A 57 -12.28 0.19 28.04
N LYS A 58 -11.18 0.90 27.85
CA LYS A 58 -11.06 2.06 26.99
C LYS A 58 -10.01 1.80 25.92
N TRP A 59 -10.37 2.06 24.67
CA TRP A 59 -9.44 2.06 23.56
C TRP A 59 -8.58 3.33 23.64
N GLU A 60 -7.28 3.14 23.77
CA GLU A 60 -6.31 4.23 23.73
C GLU A 60 -5.49 4.13 22.45
N MET A 61 -5.28 5.28 21.82
CA MET A 61 -4.43 5.39 20.63
C MET A 61 -3.31 6.38 20.92
N THR A 62 -2.07 5.92 20.80
CA THR A 62 -0.88 6.77 20.95
C THR A 62 -0.15 6.91 19.63
N PRO A 63 0.26 8.13 19.24
CA PRO A 63 1.04 8.33 18.02
C PRO A 63 2.43 7.73 18.19
N ARG A 64 2.86 6.91 17.23
CA ARG A 64 4.16 6.24 17.23
C ARG A 64 5.13 6.91 16.27
N HIS A 65 4.71 7.07 15.02
CA HIS A 65 5.53 7.69 13.96
C HIS A 65 4.68 8.61 13.08
N VAL A 66 5.33 9.64 12.54
CA VAL A 66 4.81 10.49 11.46
C VAL A 66 5.67 10.26 10.24
N LEU A 67 5.09 9.76 9.17
CA LEU A 67 5.75 9.51 7.90
C LEU A 67 5.52 10.70 6.99
N VAL A 68 6.59 11.40 6.66
CA VAL A 68 6.55 12.61 5.84
C VAL A 68 7.23 12.34 4.51
N GLY A 69 6.55 12.63 3.42
CA GLY A 69 7.09 12.40 2.07
C GLY A 69 6.13 12.80 0.98
N HIS A 70 4.85 12.48 1.11
CA HIS A 70 3.85 12.86 0.13
C HIS A 70 3.63 14.38 0.09
N THR A 71 3.39 14.89 -1.11
CA THR A 71 3.11 16.32 -1.36
C THR A 71 1.65 16.58 -1.70
N ALA A 72 0.80 15.56 -1.67
CA ALA A 72 -0.61 15.63 -2.00
C ALA A 72 -1.43 14.70 -1.08
N PRO A 73 -2.77 14.87 -1.02
CA PRO A 73 -3.67 14.05 -0.20
C PRO A 73 -3.46 12.56 -0.37
N ILE A 74 -3.43 11.83 0.74
CA ILE A 74 -3.34 10.37 0.71
C ILE A 74 -4.67 9.78 0.21
N LYS A 75 -4.62 8.91 -0.77
CA LYS A 75 -5.80 8.24 -1.36
C LYS A 75 -6.00 6.83 -0.84
N CYS A 76 -4.94 6.06 -0.72
CA CYS A 76 -5.06 4.71 -0.17
C CYS A 76 -3.79 4.27 0.55
N ILE A 77 -4.00 3.31 1.45
CA ILE A 77 -2.97 2.67 2.25
C ILE A 77 -3.20 1.17 2.14
N ALA A 78 -2.14 0.42 1.93
CA ALA A 78 -2.20 -1.02 1.86
C ALA A 78 -0.96 -1.66 2.50
N LYS A 79 -1.09 -2.93 2.88
CA LYS A 79 0.05 -3.71 3.33
C LYS A 79 0.95 -4.06 2.13
N ALA A 80 2.27 -3.95 2.28
CA ALA A 80 3.24 -4.27 1.22
C ALA A 80 3.66 -5.74 1.21
N SER A 81 3.36 -6.50 2.25
CA SER A 81 3.87 -7.86 2.42
C SER A 81 2.78 -8.85 2.81
N GLY A 82 2.93 -10.13 2.43
CA GLY A 82 1.95 -11.18 2.64
C GLY A 82 2.08 -11.96 3.96
N GLY A 83 3.15 -11.79 4.73
CA GLY A 83 3.42 -12.51 5.99
C GLY A 83 2.72 -11.89 7.21
N ALA A 84 2.69 -12.64 8.32
CA ALA A 84 2.17 -12.12 9.59
C ALA A 84 3.11 -11.06 10.20
N ASP A 85 4.42 -11.25 10.02
CA ASP A 85 5.48 -10.42 10.61
C ASP A 85 5.97 -9.29 9.70
N ALA A 86 5.16 -8.92 8.74
CA ALA A 86 5.60 -7.98 7.74
C ALA A 86 5.19 -6.56 8.10
N HIS A 87 6.17 -5.78 8.47
CA HIS A 87 6.10 -4.41 8.94
C HIS A 87 6.16 -3.36 7.82
N HIS A 88 5.67 -3.71 6.62
CA HIS A 88 5.76 -2.83 5.47
C HIS A 88 4.38 -2.44 4.97
N ILE A 89 4.22 -1.15 4.68
CA ILE A 89 3.01 -0.58 4.08
C ILE A 89 3.37 0.20 2.82
N VAL A 90 2.39 0.29 1.93
CA VAL A 90 2.44 1.18 0.78
C VAL A 90 1.35 2.22 0.91
N THR A 91 1.71 3.47 0.65
CA THR A 91 0.79 4.60 0.61
C THR A 91 0.79 5.23 -0.77
N SER A 92 -0.36 5.72 -1.21
CA SER A 92 -0.52 6.40 -2.49
C SER A 92 -1.26 7.72 -2.30
N SER A 93 -0.84 8.74 -3.03
CA SER A 93 -1.43 10.09 -2.99
C SER A 93 -2.13 10.47 -4.30
N GLU A 94 -2.87 11.56 -4.25
CA GLU A 94 -3.70 12.07 -5.34
C GLU A 94 -2.89 12.51 -6.58
N ASN A 95 -1.60 12.82 -6.41
CA ASN A 95 -0.72 13.23 -7.50
C ASN A 95 0.10 12.07 -8.10
N GLY A 96 -0.22 10.81 -7.74
CA GLY A 96 0.47 9.61 -8.22
C GLY A 96 1.78 9.28 -7.52
N GLU A 97 2.05 9.89 -6.38
CA GLU A 97 3.19 9.48 -5.55
C GLU A 97 2.85 8.20 -4.80
N MET A 98 3.79 7.26 -4.78
CA MET A 98 3.75 6.04 -4.00
C MET A 98 4.98 5.94 -3.11
N PHE A 99 4.78 5.50 -1.88
CA PHE A 99 5.84 5.26 -0.93
C PHE A 99 5.68 3.88 -0.31
N CYS A 100 6.78 3.17 -0.13
CA CYS A 100 6.89 1.97 0.69
C CYS A 100 7.60 2.34 1.99
N TRP A 101 6.98 2.01 3.12
CA TRP A 101 7.46 2.35 4.45
C TRP A 101 7.67 1.11 5.29
N ASP A 102 8.69 1.14 6.14
CA ASP A 102 8.81 0.26 7.28
C ASP A 102 8.03 0.85 8.46
N THR A 103 7.13 0.09 9.05
CA THR A 103 6.29 0.55 10.16
C THR A 103 6.95 0.40 11.53
N GLU A 104 8.08 -0.29 11.64
CA GLU A 104 8.82 -0.42 12.89
C GLU A 104 9.60 0.85 13.23
N ASP A 105 10.32 1.36 12.26
CA ASP A 105 11.20 2.53 12.43
C ASP A 105 10.70 3.79 11.70
N GLY A 106 9.63 3.68 10.91
CA GLY A 106 9.07 4.79 10.14
C GLY A 106 9.90 5.17 8.91
N ARG A 107 10.83 4.33 8.49
CA ARG A 107 11.74 4.63 7.37
C ARG A 107 11.05 4.44 6.02
N CYS A 108 11.31 5.36 5.10
CA CYS A 108 10.98 5.17 3.69
C CYS A 108 11.96 4.17 3.06
N ILE A 109 11.43 3.08 2.50
CA ILE A 109 12.21 2.06 1.80
C ILE A 109 12.40 2.47 0.35
N GLU A 110 11.31 2.88 -0.31
CA GLU A 110 11.29 3.27 -1.71
C GLU A 110 10.18 4.30 -1.93
N ASN A 111 10.39 5.18 -2.89
CA ASN A 111 9.35 6.09 -3.35
C ASN A 111 9.38 6.24 -4.87
N LYS A 112 8.21 6.45 -5.45
CA LYS A 112 8.07 6.62 -6.88
C LYS A 112 6.89 7.52 -7.21
N LYS A 113 7.09 8.39 -8.19
CA LYS A 113 6.00 9.17 -8.77
C LYS A 113 5.60 8.57 -10.10
N LEU A 114 4.33 8.18 -10.20
CA LEU A 114 3.72 7.60 -11.39
C LEU A 114 2.72 8.60 -11.98
N PRO A 115 3.16 9.48 -12.89
CA PRO A 115 2.31 10.53 -13.43
C PRO A 115 1.06 9.94 -14.11
N GLY A 116 -0.11 10.49 -13.78
CA GLY A 116 -1.39 10.04 -14.35
C GLY A 116 -1.98 8.77 -13.71
N LEU A 117 -1.28 8.10 -12.81
CA LEU A 117 -1.80 6.93 -12.10
C LEU A 117 -2.21 7.32 -10.67
N ILE A 118 -3.49 7.62 -10.50
CA ILE A 118 -4.08 7.90 -9.18
C ILE A 118 -4.74 6.62 -8.69
N HIS A 119 -4.11 5.96 -7.73
CA HIS A 119 -4.61 4.72 -7.15
C HIS A 119 -5.69 5.02 -6.11
N THR A 120 -6.86 4.41 -6.24
CA THR A 120 -7.96 4.49 -5.27
C THR A 120 -8.10 3.22 -4.44
N HIS A 121 -7.58 2.11 -4.94
CA HIS A 121 -7.58 0.84 -4.22
C HIS A 121 -6.30 0.06 -4.53
N ILE A 122 -5.65 -0.43 -3.47
CA ILE A 122 -4.46 -1.27 -3.54
C ILE A 122 -4.69 -2.50 -2.68
N GLN A 123 -4.38 -3.67 -3.21
CA GLN A 123 -4.44 -4.94 -2.49
C GLN A 123 -3.16 -5.72 -2.67
N ALA A 124 -2.51 -6.08 -1.56
CA ALA A 124 -1.39 -7.01 -1.61
C ALA A 124 -1.90 -8.45 -1.75
N TYR A 125 -1.30 -9.18 -2.67
CA TYR A 125 -1.61 -10.58 -2.93
C TYR A 125 -0.34 -11.41 -2.99
N ARG A 126 -0.32 -12.53 -2.29
CA ARG A 126 0.77 -13.51 -2.32
C ARG A 126 0.31 -14.75 -3.04
N SER A 127 1.00 -15.11 -4.13
CA SER A 127 0.77 -16.39 -4.80
C SER A 127 1.24 -17.55 -3.91
N PRO A 128 0.43 -18.59 -3.72
CA PRO A 128 0.81 -19.73 -2.89
C PRO A 128 1.89 -20.60 -3.53
N ASP A 129 2.10 -20.53 -4.83
CA ASP A 129 3.06 -21.38 -5.55
C ASP A 129 4.53 -21.05 -5.26
N THR A 130 4.77 -19.95 -4.54
CA THR A 130 6.13 -19.50 -4.15
C THR A 130 6.70 -20.23 -2.93
N GLN A 131 5.96 -21.16 -2.30
CA GLN A 131 6.44 -21.84 -1.08
C GLN A 131 7.30 -23.09 -1.32
N GLY A 132 7.46 -23.57 -2.55
CA GLY A 132 8.07 -24.89 -2.77
C GLY A 132 9.09 -25.06 -3.90
N SER A 133 9.27 -24.11 -4.78
CA SER A 133 10.14 -24.30 -5.93
C SER A 133 11.18 -23.19 -6.03
N GLY A 134 12.44 -23.58 -5.83
CA GLY A 134 13.61 -22.72 -6.04
C GLY A 134 13.88 -22.39 -7.51
N THR A 135 12.86 -22.36 -8.35
CA THR A 135 12.96 -21.96 -9.75
C THR A 135 12.61 -20.48 -9.88
N ASN A 136 13.61 -19.69 -10.24
CA ASN A 136 13.52 -18.29 -10.65
C ASN A 136 12.54 -18.14 -11.83
N SER A 137 11.25 -18.05 -11.57
CA SER A 137 10.33 -17.49 -12.55
C SER A 137 10.46 -15.97 -12.48
N GLY A 138 10.99 -15.35 -13.52
CA GLY A 138 11.42 -13.96 -13.59
C GLY A 138 10.33 -12.87 -13.41
N ASN A 139 9.18 -13.20 -12.83
CA ASN A 139 8.04 -12.30 -12.69
C ASN A 139 7.56 -12.11 -11.23
N THR A 140 8.27 -12.63 -10.25
CA THR A 140 7.94 -12.40 -8.84
C THR A 140 9.11 -11.69 -8.17
N GLY A 141 8.87 -10.52 -7.57
CA GLY A 141 9.84 -9.89 -6.70
C GLY A 141 10.28 -10.84 -5.56
N PRO A 142 11.37 -10.54 -4.86
CA PRO A 142 12.00 -11.44 -3.87
C PRO A 142 11.05 -11.91 -2.75
N SER A 143 9.90 -11.29 -2.58
CA SER A 143 8.92 -11.63 -1.54
C SER A 143 7.75 -12.51 -2.01
N GLY A 144 7.62 -12.78 -3.31
CA GLY A 144 6.45 -13.48 -3.88
C GLY A 144 5.11 -12.75 -3.69
N VAL A 145 5.15 -11.48 -3.31
CA VAL A 145 3.99 -10.61 -3.13
C VAL A 145 3.89 -9.65 -4.29
N LYS A 146 2.68 -9.42 -4.77
CA LYS A 146 2.35 -8.42 -5.78
C LYS A 146 1.32 -7.45 -5.19
N LEU A 147 1.44 -6.18 -5.54
CA LEU A 147 0.40 -5.19 -5.30
C LEU A 147 -0.47 -5.09 -6.54
N PHE A 148 -1.75 -5.35 -6.39
CA PHE A 148 -2.73 -5.02 -7.42
C PHE A 148 -3.30 -3.65 -7.11
N CYS A 149 -3.33 -2.78 -8.10
CA CYS A 149 -3.76 -1.39 -7.98
C CYS A 149 -4.82 -1.07 -9.03
N CYS A 150 -5.86 -0.36 -8.64
CA CYS A 150 -6.79 0.28 -9.57
C CYS A 150 -7.09 1.72 -9.14
N GLY A 151 -7.64 2.53 -10.05
CA GLY A 151 -7.91 3.92 -9.77
C GLY A 151 -8.51 4.67 -10.94
N PHE A 152 -8.12 5.92 -11.12
CA PHE A 152 -8.59 6.76 -12.24
C PHE A 152 -7.86 6.44 -13.55
N TYR A 153 -7.82 5.16 -13.91
CA TYR A 153 -7.26 4.61 -15.15
C TYR A 153 -7.96 3.27 -15.46
N GLU A 154 -7.82 2.79 -16.68
CA GLU A 154 -8.64 1.70 -17.23
C GLU A 154 -8.13 0.29 -16.85
N GLU A 155 -6.88 0.17 -16.43
CA GLU A 155 -6.24 -1.12 -16.14
C GLU A 155 -6.23 -1.43 -14.65
N ILE A 156 -6.05 -2.72 -14.33
CA ILE A 156 -5.57 -3.15 -13.03
C ILE A 156 -4.06 -3.38 -13.18
N ILE A 157 -3.28 -2.65 -12.42
CA ILE A 157 -1.82 -2.68 -12.48
C ILE A 157 -1.27 -3.59 -11.39
N ALA A 158 -0.44 -4.56 -11.75
CA ALA A 158 0.33 -5.36 -10.81
C ALA A 158 1.72 -4.77 -10.64
N MET A 159 2.13 -4.53 -9.41
CA MET A 159 3.40 -3.89 -9.05
C MET A 159 4.18 -4.71 -8.02
N ASP A 160 5.48 -4.55 -8.03
CA ASP A 160 6.33 -5.02 -6.94
C ASP A 160 6.23 -4.05 -5.75
N PRO A 161 5.99 -4.55 -4.52
CA PRO A 161 5.76 -3.71 -3.36
C PRO A 161 6.99 -2.92 -2.88
N PHE A 162 8.20 -3.42 -3.17
CA PHE A 162 9.43 -2.82 -2.66
C PHE A 162 10.16 -1.94 -3.66
N SER A 163 10.10 -2.28 -4.95
CA SER A 163 10.69 -1.45 -6.01
C SER A 163 9.66 -0.49 -6.63
N LEU A 164 8.38 -0.64 -6.31
CA LEU A 164 7.27 0.12 -6.87
C LEU A 164 7.29 0.15 -8.42
N THR A 165 7.74 -0.95 -9.02
CA THR A 165 7.78 -1.12 -10.47
C THR A 165 6.58 -1.90 -10.97
N VAL A 166 6.04 -1.50 -12.11
CA VAL A 166 4.96 -2.23 -12.77
C VAL A 166 5.49 -3.55 -13.31
N ILE A 167 4.87 -4.66 -12.92
CA ILE A 167 5.19 -6.00 -13.38
C ILE A 167 4.38 -6.33 -14.64
N PHE A 168 3.07 -6.12 -14.57
CA PHE A 168 2.15 -6.29 -15.69
C PHE A 168 0.86 -5.46 -15.48
N GLN A 169 0.05 -5.39 -16.52
CA GLN A 169 -1.23 -4.69 -16.52
C GLN A 169 -2.33 -5.60 -17.05
N LEU A 170 -3.48 -5.54 -16.43
CA LEU A 170 -4.69 -6.26 -16.85
C LEU A 170 -5.69 -5.25 -17.39
N SER A 171 -5.95 -5.31 -18.69
CA SER A 171 -6.93 -4.46 -19.35
C SER A 171 -8.12 -5.27 -19.88
N SER A 172 -9.30 -4.67 -19.87
CA SER A 172 -10.46 -5.23 -20.55
C SER A 172 -10.43 -4.80 -22.02
N ARG A 173 -10.30 -5.78 -22.93
CA ARG A 173 -10.34 -5.51 -24.38
C ARG A 173 -11.72 -5.16 -24.92
N ILE A 174 -12.78 -5.55 -24.19
CA ILE A 174 -14.16 -5.44 -24.71
C ILE A 174 -14.77 -4.09 -24.38
N ASN A 175 -14.55 -3.58 -23.19
CA ASN A 175 -15.00 -2.25 -22.77
C ASN A 175 -13.97 -1.72 -21.76
N PRO A 176 -13.01 -0.91 -22.22
CA PRO A 176 -12.12 -0.21 -21.29
C PRO A 176 -12.96 0.73 -20.43
N ASP A 177 -12.83 0.63 -19.13
CA ASP A 177 -13.54 1.45 -18.17
C ASP A 177 -12.79 1.43 -16.84
N TRP A 178 -12.94 2.48 -16.07
CA TRP A 178 -12.29 2.60 -14.79
C TRP A 178 -12.77 1.54 -13.81
N VAL A 179 -11.84 0.88 -13.16
CA VAL A 179 -12.12 -0.13 -12.15
C VAL A 179 -12.26 0.56 -10.80
N ALA A 180 -13.48 0.58 -10.27
CA ALA A 180 -13.78 1.22 -8.98
C ALA A 180 -13.17 0.45 -7.80
N SER A 181 -13.22 -0.86 -7.87
CA SER A 181 -12.67 -1.77 -6.87
C SER A 181 -12.47 -3.15 -7.49
N PHE A 182 -11.60 -3.93 -6.90
CA PHE A 182 -11.39 -5.32 -7.29
C PHE A 182 -11.13 -6.18 -6.07
N HIS A 183 -11.20 -7.49 -6.26
CA HIS A 183 -10.78 -8.47 -5.29
C HIS A 183 -10.11 -9.65 -5.98
N VAL A 184 -9.00 -10.13 -5.42
CA VAL A 184 -8.30 -11.31 -5.93
C VAL A 184 -8.82 -12.53 -5.17
N LEU A 185 -9.37 -13.49 -5.91
CA LEU A 185 -9.94 -14.73 -5.39
C LEU A 185 -9.16 -15.93 -5.90
N ARG A 186 -8.99 -16.93 -5.06
CA ARG A 186 -8.52 -18.25 -5.45
C ARG A 186 -9.66 -19.25 -5.33
N PRO A 187 -10.28 -19.67 -6.44
CA PRO A 187 -11.31 -20.69 -6.42
C PRO A 187 -10.73 -22.05 -5.99
N ARG A 188 -11.46 -22.77 -5.12
CA ARG A 188 -10.99 -24.07 -4.58
C ARG A 188 -10.72 -25.15 -5.65
N ASN A 189 -11.38 -25.05 -6.79
CA ASN A 189 -11.34 -26.06 -7.86
C ASN A 189 -10.56 -25.60 -9.10
N ARG A 190 -9.78 -24.51 -9.02
CA ARG A 190 -8.96 -23.99 -10.12
C ARG A 190 -7.55 -23.76 -9.64
N GLN A 191 -6.60 -23.90 -10.56
CA GLN A 191 -5.20 -23.57 -10.30
C GLN A 191 -4.95 -22.06 -10.46
N ASP A 192 -5.83 -21.39 -11.21
CA ASP A 192 -5.67 -19.97 -11.56
C ASP A 192 -6.35 -19.07 -10.55
N ASP A 193 -5.69 -17.96 -10.23
CA ASP A 193 -6.28 -16.89 -9.44
C ASP A 193 -7.19 -16.03 -10.32
N VAL A 194 -8.27 -15.52 -9.75
CA VAL A 194 -9.27 -14.72 -10.46
C VAL A 194 -9.34 -13.34 -9.84
N VAL A 195 -9.16 -12.32 -10.64
CA VAL A 195 -9.39 -10.94 -10.24
C VAL A 195 -10.81 -10.53 -10.64
N LEU A 196 -11.62 -10.20 -9.65
CA LEU A 196 -12.97 -9.66 -9.87
C LEU A 196 -12.90 -8.14 -9.75
N GLY A 197 -13.21 -7.43 -10.82
CA GLY A 197 -13.28 -5.97 -10.83
C GLY A 197 -14.71 -5.47 -10.96
N LYS A 198 -15.03 -4.34 -10.32
CA LYS A 198 -16.26 -3.58 -10.47
C LYS A 198 -15.97 -2.29 -11.21
N SER A 199 -16.70 -2.04 -12.29
CA SER A 199 -16.58 -0.82 -13.10
C SER A 199 -17.39 0.35 -12.52
N TYR A 200 -17.02 1.58 -12.86
CA TYR A 200 -17.71 2.80 -12.43
C TYR A 200 -19.01 3.08 -13.23
N PHE A 201 -19.20 2.51 -14.43
CA PHE A 201 -20.32 2.85 -15.28
C PHE A 201 -21.68 2.37 -14.74
N LEU A 202 -22.62 3.27 -14.69
CA LEU A 202 -23.78 3.40 -13.81
C LEU A 202 -24.98 2.47 -14.07
N PHE A 203 -25.01 1.60 -15.08
CA PHE A 203 -26.24 0.88 -15.42
C PHE A 203 -26.19 -0.64 -15.51
N SER A 204 -25.06 -1.25 -15.19
CA SER A 204 -25.03 -2.72 -15.10
C SER A 204 -24.00 -3.16 -14.05
N TYR A 205 -24.46 -3.98 -13.12
CA TYR A 205 -23.59 -4.71 -12.18
C TYR A 205 -22.79 -5.77 -12.96
N PHE A 206 -21.88 -5.36 -13.84
CA PHE A 206 -20.99 -6.27 -14.52
C PHE A 206 -19.76 -6.49 -13.65
N PHE A 207 -19.69 -7.68 -13.06
CA PHE A 207 -18.43 -8.19 -12.53
C PHE A 207 -17.56 -8.59 -13.73
N ARG A 208 -16.35 -8.07 -13.80
CA ARG A 208 -15.37 -8.48 -14.79
C ARG A 208 -14.46 -9.53 -14.16
N TYR A 209 -14.23 -10.59 -14.90
CA TYR A 209 -13.34 -11.67 -14.52
C TYR A 209 -12.04 -11.50 -15.29
N PHE A 210 -10.92 -11.38 -14.58
CA PHE A 210 -9.58 -11.48 -15.15
C PHE A 210 -8.98 -12.76 -14.61
N ILE A 211 -8.54 -13.64 -15.49
CA ILE A 211 -7.87 -14.88 -15.11
C ILE A 211 -6.37 -14.60 -15.13
N LEU A 212 -5.71 -14.82 -14.03
CA LEU A 212 -4.25 -14.78 -13.93
C LEU A 212 -3.73 -16.17 -14.25
N TYR A 213 -3.02 -16.32 -15.38
CA TYR A 213 -2.30 -17.53 -15.76
C TYR A 213 -0.91 -17.56 -15.13
#